data_6f5e0edfac10fd695c764f3dbecd07ae
#
_entry.id   6f5e0edfac10fd695c764f3dbecd07ae
#
_cell.length_a   1.000
_cell.length_b   1.000
_cell.length_c   1.000
_cell.angle_alpha   90.00
_cell.angle_beta   90.00
_cell.angle_gamma   90.00
#
_symmetry.space_group_name_H-M   'P 1'
#
loop_
_entity.id
_entity.type
_entity.pdbx_description
1 polymer ?
#
loop_
_entity_poly.entity_id
_entity_poly.type
_entity_poly.pdbx_seq_one_letter_code
_entity_poly.pdbx_strand_id
1 'polypeptide(L)'
;MKILLLNGSPRPNGNTAAALDEMEAVFAAEGLETERVQVGNRVIRGCIACGKCAGLGRCVFDDLVNELAPKLEACDGLVVGSPVYYASANATLVALLTRLFYSTPFDKTMKVGAAVAAARRGGLSSTFDELNKFFTISGMPVASSQYWNSIHGRLPGEAAQGAEGLQTMRTLARNMAFLVKSIALGREKYGLPEREEPLRTHFIR
;
A
#
# COMPACT_ATOMS: atom_id res chain seq x y z
N MET A 1 -15.16 6.72 5.77
CA MET A 1 -13.79 6.15 5.84
C MET A 1 -13.31 5.88 4.43
N LYS A 2 -12.03 6.13 4.16
CA LYS A 2 -11.49 6.11 2.79
C LYS A 2 -10.28 5.19 2.67
N ILE A 3 -10.22 4.39 1.61
CA ILE A 3 -9.08 3.54 1.25
C ILE A 3 -8.41 4.10 -0.01
N LEU A 4 -7.11 4.35 0.08
CA LEU A 4 -6.27 4.68 -1.07
C LEU A 4 -5.70 3.40 -1.65
N LEU A 5 -5.83 3.21 -2.98
CA LEU A 5 -5.26 2.05 -3.69
C LEU A 5 -4.22 2.53 -4.70
N LEU A 6 -3.02 1.95 -4.64
CA LEU A 6 -1.94 2.23 -5.60
C LEU A 6 -1.78 1.04 -6.56
N ASN A 7 -2.03 1.28 -7.85
CA ASN A 7 -1.75 0.30 -8.89
C ASN A 7 -0.31 0.46 -9.40
N GLY A 8 0.59 -0.39 -8.91
CA GLY A 8 1.99 -0.42 -9.32
C GLY A 8 2.25 -1.13 -10.66
N SER A 9 1.23 -1.66 -11.32
CA SER A 9 1.39 -2.26 -12.64
C SER A 9 1.54 -1.19 -13.73
N PRO A 10 2.47 -1.35 -14.69
CA PRO A 10 2.50 -0.48 -15.88
C PRO A 10 1.29 -0.70 -16.80
N ARG A 11 0.54 -1.78 -16.60
CA ARG A 11 -0.70 -2.08 -17.33
C ARG A 11 -1.90 -1.65 -16.49
N PRO A 12 -2.64 -0.59 -16.86
CA PRO A 12 -3.77 -0.10 -16.07
C PRO A 12 -4.86 -1.16 -15.85
N ASN A 13 -5.10 -2.01 -16.85
CA ASN A 13 -6.11 -3.07 -16.86
C ASN A 13 -5.45 -4.47 -16.82
N GLY A 14 -4.34 -4.62 -16.10
CA GLY A 14 -3.63 -5.89 -15.94
C GLY A 14 -4.13 -6.71 -14.76
N ASN A 15 -3.43 -7.81 -14.46
CA ASN A 15 -3.79 -8.71 -13.36
C ASN A 15 -3.77 -8.04 -11.99
N THR A 16 -2.87 -7.09 -11.76
CA THR A 16 -2.87 -6.28 -10.53
C THR A 16 -4.16 -5.45 -10.42
N ALA A 17 -4.63 -4.86 -11.53
CA ALA A 17 -5.89 -4.13 -11.55
C ALA A 17 -7.07 -5.04 -11.20
N ALA A 18 -7.13 -6.26 -11.77
CA ALA A 18 -8.18 -7.22 -11.45
C ALA A 18 -8.25 -7.57 -9.95
N ALA A 19 -7.08 -7.65 -9.28
CA ALA A 19 -7.03 -7.83 -7.82
C ALA A 19 -7.63 -6.63 -7.08
N LEU A 20 -7.27 -5.41 -7.52
CA LEU A 20 -7.77 -4.18 -6.90
C LEU A 20 -9.27 -3.96 -7.20
N ASP A 21 -9.76 -4.33 -8.40
CA ASP A 21 -11.19 -4.27 -8.76
C ASP A 21 -12.02 -5.12 -7.80
N GLU A 22 -11.56 -6.34 -7.50
CA GLU A 22 -12.23 -7.25 -6.57
C GLU A 22 -12.27 -6.68 -5.15
N MET A 23 -11.18 -6.05 -4.70
CA MET A 23 -11.13 -5.40 -3.38
C MET A 23 -12.04 -4.16 -3.32
N GLU A 24 -12.07 -3.33 -4.36
CA GLU A 24 -12.92 -2.13 -4.41
C GLU A 24 -14.40 -2.49 -4.38
N ALA A 25 -14.81 -3.57 -5.05
CA ALA A 25 -16.18 -4.06 -4.99
C ALA A 25 -16.60 -4.44 -3.55
N VAL A 26 -15.68 -5.06 -2.80
CA VAL A 26 -15.91 -5.39 -1.38
C VAL A 26 -15.93 -4.12 -0.52
N PHE A 27 -14.99 -3.20 -0.71
CA PHE A 27 -14.96 -1.94 0.05
C PHE A 27 -16.24 -1.13 -0.15
N ALA A 28 -16.76 -1.06 -1.38
CA ALA A 28 -18.02 -0.41 -1.68
C ALA A 28 -19.20 -1.07 -0.96
N ALA A 29 -19.27 -2.42 -0.96
CA ALA A 29 -20.29 -3.18 -0.22
C ALA A 29 -20.19 -2.97 1.30
N GLU A 30 -18.97 -2.73 1.81
CA GLU A 30 -18.71 -2.42 3.22
C GLU A 30 -18.90 -0.93 3.57
N GLY A 31 -19.32 -0.10 2.63
CA GLY A 31 -19.58 1.33 2.82
C GLY A 31 -18.31 2.19 2.98
N LEU A 32 -17.19 1.74 2.41
CA LEU A 32 -15.94 2.49 2.39
C LEU A 32 -15.75 3.18 1.03
N GLU A 33 -15.29 4.42 1.07
CA GLU A 33 -14.87 5.13 -0.14
C GLU A 33 -13.51 4.62 -0.62
N THR A 34 -13.33 4.56 -1.92
CA THR A 34 -12.06 4.16 -2.53
C THR A 34 -11.54 5.22 -3.48
N GLU A 35 -10.22 5.38 -3.52
CA GLU A 35 -9.54 6.17 -4.54
C GLU A 35 -8.36 5.36 -5.09
N ARG A 36 -8.40 5.04 -6.40
CA ARG A 36 -7.31 4.33 -7.05
C ARG A 36 -6.42 5.29 -7.83
N VAL A 37 -5.10 5.13 -7.66
CA VAL A 37 -4.09 5.89 -8.38
C VAL A 37 -3.20 4.93 -9.17
N GLN A 38 -3.05 5.22 -10.46
CA GLN A 38 -2.17 4.50 -11.38
C GLN A 38 -0.73 5.00 -11.23
N VAL A 39 0.16 4.12 -10.79
CA VAL A 39 1.58 4.44 -10.50
C VAL A 39 2.53 3.82 -11.51
N GLY A 40 2.32 2.57 -11.87
CA GLY A 40 3.33 1.75 -12.55
C GLY A 40 3.74 2.20 -13.94
N ASN A 41 2.96 3.05 -14.60
CA ASN A 41 3.28 3.65 -15.91
C ASN A 41 3.79 5.11 -15.81
N ARG A 42 4.04 5.61 -14.60
CA ARG A 42 4.56 6.97 -14.39
C ARG A 42 6.08 7.00 -14.40
N VAL A 43 6.64 8.13 -14.73
CA VAL A 43 8.09 8.38 -14.61
C VAL A 43 8.37 8.87 -13.21
N ILE A 44 8.84 7.98 -12.36
CA ILE A 44 9.18 8.28 -10.96
C ILE A 44 10.65 7.95 -10.73
N ARG A 45 11.44 8.93 -10.37
CA ARG A 45 12.85 8.72 -9.99
C ARG A 45 12.98 8.29 -8.53
N GLY A 46 14.03 7.55 -8.23
CA GLY A 46 14.39 7.18 -6.86
C GLY A 46 14.78 8.37 -5.98
N CYS A 47 14.82 8.16 -4.68
CA CYS A 47 15.32 9.14 -3.72
C CYS A 47 16.82 9.41 -3.94
N ILE A 48 17.21 10.67 -3.93
CA ILE A 48 18.62 11.11 -4.07
C ILE A 48 19.27 11.47 -2.73
N ALA A 49 18.65 11.11 -1.62
CA ALA A 49 19.16 11.35 -0.27
C ALA A 49 19.55 12.82 0.04
N CYS A 50 18.89 13.78 -0.57
CA CYS A 50 19.21 15.21 -0.41
C CYS A 50 18.85 15.80 0.97
N GLY A 51 18.07 15.09 1.81
CA GLY A 51 17.67 15.49 3.14
C GLY A 51 16.69 16.68 3.23
N LYS A 52 16.38 17.34 2.13
CA LYS A 52 15.58 18.58 2.13
C LYS A 52 14.13 18.39 2.60
N CYS A 53 13.58 17.19 2.47
CA CYS A 53 12.22 16.90 2.92
C CYS A 53 12.04 17.09 4.44
N ALA A 54 13.09 16.93 5.25
CA ALA A 54 13.03 17.17 6.69
C ALA A 54 12.61 18.61 7.04
N GLY A 55 13.03 19.60 6.24
CA GLY A 55 12.63 20.99 6.46
C GLY A 55 11.43 21.44 5.62
N LEU A 56 11.20 20.80 4.46
CA LEU A 56 10.13 21.18 3.54
C LEU A 56 8.78 20.48 3.83
N GLY A 57 8.78 19.37 4.56
CA GLY A 57 7.61 18.53 4.74
C GLY A 57 7.09 17.88 3.45
N ARG A 58 7.87 17.93 2.36
CA ARG A 58 7.54 17.34 1.06
C ARG A 58 8.80 17.02 0.27
N CYS A 59 8.66 16.16 -0.77
CA CYS A 59 9.77 15.89 -1.68
C CYS A 59 10.14 17.12 -2.51
N VAL A 60 11.43 17.28 -2.84
CA VAL A 60 11.91 18.38 -3.71
C VAL A 60 11.48 18.21 -5.17
N PHE A 61 11.20 16.99 -5.59
CA PHE A 61 10.67 16.71 -6.93
C PHE A 61 9.16 16.89 -6.91
N ASP A 62 8.69 17.80 -7.74
CA ASP A 62 7.26 18.11 -7.87
C ASP A 62 6.63 17.14 -8.88
N ASP A 63 6.23 15.98 -8.38
CA ASP A 63 5.64 14.88 -9.15
C ASP A 63 4.56 14.16 -8.32
N LEU A 64 4.08 13.01 -8.83
CA LEU A 64 3.03 12.21 -8.20
C LEU A 64 3.26 11.94 -6.70
N VAL A 65 4.50 11.94 -6.20
CA VAL A 65 4.78 11.75 -4.76
C VAL A 65 4.14 12.86 -3.94
N ASN A 66 4.30 14.12 -4.35
CA ASN A 66 3.72 15.25 -3.64
C ASN A 66 2.18 15.33 -3.83
N GLU A 67 1.66 14.87 -4.96
CA GLU A 67 0.22 14.77 -5.20
C GLU A 67 -0.45 13.71 -4.30
N LEU A 68 0.28 12.62 -4.01
CA LEU A 68 -0.21 11.53 -3.17
C LEU A 68 -0.13 11.81 -1.67
N ALA A 69 0.77 12.67 -1.24
CA ALA A 69 0.97 12.97 0.18
C ALA A 69 -0.34 13.35 0.90
N PRO A 70 -1.12 14.35 0.44
CA PRO A 70 -2.40 14.70 1.08
C PRO A 70 -3.46 13.59 0.98
N LYS A 71 -3.43 12.76 -0.06
CA LYS A 71 -4.35 11.63 -0.20
C LYS A 71 -4.03 10.53 0.82
N LEU A 72 -2.75 10.24 1.04
CA LEU A 72 -2.31 9.31 2.07
C LEU A 72 -2.61 9.83 3.47
N GLU A 73 -2.47 11.14 3.71
CA GLU A 73 -2.83 11.76 4.97
C GLU A 73 -4.32 11.61 5.29
N ALA A 74 -5.18 11.85 4.31
CA ALA A 74 -6.63 11.83 4.45
C ALA A 74 -7.26 10.43 4.47
N CYS A 75 -6.53 9.36 4.07
CA CYS A 75 -7.10 8.02 4.04
C CYS A 75 -6.96 7.29 5.39
N ASP A 76 -7.82 6.30 5.62
CA ASP A 76 -7.80 5.40 6.78
C ASP A 76 -7.01 4.12 6.49
N GLY A 77 -6.81 3.79 5.21
CA GLY A 77 -6.06 2.63 4.79
C GLY A 77 -5.41 2.80 3.43
N LEU A 78 -4.33 2.04 3.20
CA LEU A 78 -3.54 2.03 1.98
C LEU A 78 -3.39 0.61 1.45
N VAL A 79 -3.87 0.36 0.23
CA VAL A 79 -3.60 -0.87 -0.53
C VAL A 79 -2.52 -0.59 -1.56
N VAL A 80 -1.51 -1.44 -1.62
CA VAL A 80 -0.44 -1.35 -2.61
C VAL A 80 -0.40 -2.63 -3.42
N GLY A 81 -0.79 -2.54 -4.69
CA GLY A 81 -0.75 -3.66 -5.64
C GLY A 81 0.45 -3.56 -6.57
N SER A 82 1.20 -4.65 -6.74
CA SER A 82 2.35 -4.73 -7.64
C SER A 82 2.38 -5.99 -8.47
N PRO A 83 2.77 -5.91 -9.76
CA PRO A 83 3.28 -7.09 -10.44
C PRO A 83 4.63 -7.49 -9.85
N VAL A 84 4.96 -8.78 -9.99
CA VAL A 84 6.28 -9.31 -9.60
C VAL A 84 7.25 -9.22 -10.77
N TYR A 85 8.36 -8.53 -10.57
CA TYR A 85 9.48 -8.46 -11.50
C TYR A 85 10.76 -8.91 -10.77
N TYR A 86 11.38 -10.01 -11.23
CA TYR A 86 12.58 -10.57 -10.59
C TYR A 86 12.44 -10.78 -9.07
N ALA A 87 11.29 -11.32 -8.65
CA ALA A 87 10.94 -11.57 -7.25
C ALA A 87 10.89 -10.29 -6.37
N SER A 88 10.64 -9.14 -6.96
CA SER A 88 10.51 -7.84 -6.31
C SER A 88 9.31 -7.08 -6.86
N ALA A 89 8.88 -6.03 -6.19
CA ALA A 89 7.86 -5.13 -6.68
C ALA A 89 8.35 -4.29 -7.87
N ASN A 90 7.42 -3.73 -8.63
CA ASN A 90 7.77 -2.78 -9.69
C ASN A 90 8.63 -1.64 -9.13
N ALA A 91 9.82 -1.42 -9.72
CA ALA A 91 10.79 -0.43 -9.29
C ALA A 91 10.21 1.00 -9.24
N THR A 92 9.31 1.37 -10.16
CA THR A 92 8.59 2.65 -10.14
C THR A 92 7.75 2.81 -8.87
N LEU A 93 7.05 1.74 -8.46
CA LEU A 93 6.25 1.74 -7.24
C LEU A 93 7.15 1.85 -6.00
N VAL A 94 8.25 1.09 -5.94
CA VAL A 94 9.21 1.15 -4.82
C VAL A 94 9.83 2.54 -4.71
N ALA A 95 10.20 3.16 -5.84
CA ALA A 95 10.73 4.51 -5.87
C ALA A 95 9.71 5.56 -5.34
N LEU A 96 8.45 5.41 -5.73
CA LEU A 96 7.35 6.24 -5.22
C LEU A 96 7.17 6.05 -3.71
N LEU A 97 7.00 4.81 -3.25
CA LEU A 97 6.78 4.51 -1.83
C LEU A 97 7.93 5.00 -0.95
N THR A 98 9.19 4.75 -1.37
CA THR A 98 10.37 5.23 -0.65
C THR A 98 10.32 6.74 -0.44
N ARG A 99 10.02 7.49 -1.49
CA ARG A 99 9.96 8.95 -1.41
C ARG A 99 8.72 9.44 -0.65
N LEU A 100 7.57 8.82 -0.87
CA LEU A 100 6.31 9.18 -0.20
C LEU A 100 6.42 9.00 1.32
N PHE A 101 6.88 7.84 1.76
CA PHE A 101 7.01 7.54 3.18
C PHE A 101 8.12 8.35 3.85
N TYR A 102 9.18 8.68 3.11
CA TYR A 102 10.31 9.46 3.63
C TYR A 102 10.01 10.96 3.73
N SER A 103 9.23 11.50 2.79
CA SER A 103 9.03 12.96 2.69
C SER A 103 7.78 13.49 3.38
N THR A 104 6.90 12.62 3.87
CA THR A 104 5.66 13.02 4.54
C THR A 104 5.81 13.04 6.06
N PRO A 105 5.63 14.20 6.71
CA PRO A 105 5.87 14.36 8.16
C PRO A 105 4.70 13.89 9.03
N PHE A 106 3.51 13.73 8.46
CA PHE A 106 2.33 13.32 9.23
C PHE A 106 2.43 11.88 9.76
N ASP A 107 1.74 11.63 10.86
CA ASP A 107 1.67 10.31 11.48
C ASP A 107 0.84 9.34 10.64
N LYS A 108 1.43 8.17 10.35
CA LYS A 108 0.81 7.08 9.60
C LYS A 108 0.31 5.96 10.52
N THR A 109 0.59 6.06 11.81
CA THR A 109 0.23 5.05 12.80
C THR A 109 -1.26 4.73 12.76
N MET A 110 -1.58 3.43 12.83
CA MET A 110 -2.95 2.92 12.81
C MET A 110 -3.75 3.17 11.52
N LYS A 111 -3.14 3.70 10.45
CA LYS A 111 -3.70 3.51 9.11
C LYS A 111 -3.47 2.05 8.69
N VAL A 112 -4.48 1.38 8.16
CA VAL A 112 -4.35 -0.04 7.81
C VAL A 112 -3.65 -0.20 6.47
N GLY A 113 -2.58 -1.01 6.43
CA GLY A 113 -1.84 -1.34 5.22
C GLY A 113 -2.24 -2.70 4.63
N ALA A 114 -2.23 -2.83 3.31
CA ALA A 114 -2.35 -4.12 2.64
C ALA A 114 -1.49 -4.16 1.37
N ALA A 115 -0.65 -5.19 1.24
CA ALA A 115 0.12 -5.47 0.03
C ALA A 115 -0.54 -6.57 -0.79
N VAL A 116 -0.54 -6.42 -2.12
CA VAL A 116 -1.05 -7.40 -3.09
C VAL A 116 0.01 -7.64 -4.16
N ALA A 117 0.38 -8.89 -4.39
CA ALA A 117 1.33 -9.30 -5.42
C ALA A 117 0.65 -10.05 -6.56
N ALA A 118 0.94 -9.68 -7.80
CA ALA A 118 0.43 -10.34 -8.99
C ALA A 118 1.58 -10.94 -9.82
N ALA A 119 1.56 -12.24 -10.08
CA ALA A 119 2.59 -12.91 -10.87
C ALA A 119 2.03 -14.04 -11.73
N ARG A 120 2.82 -14.43 -12.73
CA ARG A 120 2.55 -15.68 -13.46
C ARG A 120 2.77 -16.92 -12.59
N ARG A 121 3.84 -16.93 -11.76
CA ARG A 121 4.27 -18.10 -10.96
C ARG A 121 4.90 -17.73 -9.63
N GLY A 122 6.22 -17.49 -9.61
CA GLY A 122 7.03 -17.33 -8.41
C GLY A 122 7.33 -15.89 -8.05
N GLY A 123 7.95 -15.69 -6.88
CA GLY A 123 8.40 -14.39 -6.39
C GLY A 123 7.34 -13.56 -5.68
N LEU A 124 6.16 -14.12 -5.41
CA LEU A 124 5.05 -13.42 -4.78
C LEU A 124 5.33 -13.11 -3.30
N SER A 125 5.84 -14.09 -2.53
CA SER A 125 6.10 -13.91 -1.11
C SER A 125 7.18 -12.84 -0.85
N SER A 126 8.28 -12.84 -1.61
CA SER A 126 9.31 -11.81 -1.46
C SER A 126 8.82 -10.41 -1.83
N THR A 127 8.00 -10.30 -2.86
CA THR A 127 7.36 -9.03 -3.24
C THR A 127 6.37 -8.55 -2.17
N PHE A 128 5.58 -9.47 -1.62
CA PHE A 128 4.66 -9.20 -0.52
C PHE A 128 5.40 -8.71 0.73
N ASP A 129 6.47 -9.38 1.11
CA ASP A 129 7.30 -8.99 2.26
C ASP A 129 7.97 -7.63 2.04
N GLU A 130 8.48 -7.37 0.83
CA GLU A 130 9.08 -6.09 0.47
C GLU A 130 8.11 -4.92 0.68
N LEU A 131 6.87 -5.07 0.21
CA LEU A 131 5.85 -4.03 0.32
C LEU A 131 5.36 -3.84 1.76
N ASN A 132 5.22 -4.91 2.54
CA ASN A 132 4.76 -4.82 3.93
C ASN A 132 5.76 -4.10 4.84
N LYS A 133 7.05 -4.03 4.49
CA LYS A 133 8.05 -3.27 5.27
C LYS A 133 7.74 -1.78 5.36
N PHE A 134 7.12 -1.19 4.34
CA PHE A 134 6.68 0.21 4.39
C PHE A 134 5.62 0.44 5.47
N PHE A 135 4.71 -0.50 5.63
CA PHE A 135 3.66 -0.42 6.63
C PHE A 135 4.19 -0.64 8.04
N THR A 136 4.94 -1.72 8.24
CA THR A 136 5.41 -2.13 9.57
C THR A 136 6.34 -1.11 10.21
N ILE A 137 7.29 -0.52 9.45
CA ILE A 137 8.18 0.53 9.98
C ILE A 137 7.42 1.82 10.33
N SER A 138 6.23 2.01 9.75
CA SER A 138 5.40 3.22 9.95
C SER A 138 4.32 3.05 11.03
N GLY A 139 4.31 1.92 11.75
CA GLY A 139 3.30 1.63 12.77
C GLY A 139 1.90 1.40 12.20
N MET A 140 1.82 1.00 10.93
CA MET A 140 0.58 0.68 10.25
C MET A 140 0.26 -0.80 10.44
N PRO A 141 -0.92 -1.18 11.01
CA PRO A 141 -1.36 -2.57 11.04
C PRO A 141 -1.50 -3.13 9.63
N VAL A 142 -0.99 -4.36 9.42
CA VAL A 142 -1.07 -5.03 8.11
C VAL A 142 -2.27 -5.95 8.10
N ALA A 143 -3.18 -5.75 7.15
CA ALA A 143 -4.30 -6.64 6.93
C ALA A 143 -3.83 -7.95 6.28
N SER A 144 -4.37 -9.07 6.77
CA SER A 144 -4.14 -10.42 6.24
C SER A 144 -5.42 -10.99 5.63
N SER A 145 -5.26 -12.01 4.78
CA SER A 145 -6.35 -12.83 4.25
C SER A 145 -6.25 -14.27 4.81
N GLN A 146 -6.81 -15.24 4.09
CA GLN A 146 -6.65 -16.66 4.44
C GLN A 146 -5.32 -17.25 3.96
N TYR A 147 -4.57 -16.54 3.12
CA TYR A 147 -3.26 -16.91 2.60
C TYR A 147 -2.42 -15.65 2.32
N TRP A 148 -1.22 -15.77 1.76
CA TRP A 148 -0.49 -14.59 1.28
C TRP A 148 -1.28 -13.89 0.17
N ASN A 149 -1.33 -12.57 0.22
CA ASN A 149 -2.17 -11.76 -0.66
C ASN A 149 -1.64 -11.75 -2.09
N SER A 150 -1.94 -12.79 -2.83
CA SER A 150 -1.42 -13.03 -4.17
C SER A 150 -2.51 -13.39 -5.18
N ILE A 151 -2.26 -13.03 -6.44
CA ILE A 151 -3.11 -13.38 -7.58
C ILE A 151 -2.22 -13.81 -8.75
N HIS A 152 -2.70 -14.79 -9.52
CA HIS A 152 -1.94 -15.36 -10.62
C HIS A 152 -2.51 -14.98 -11.98
N GLY A 153 -1.62 -14.68 -12.94
CA GLY A 153 -1.95 -14.42 -14.33
C GLY A 153 -0.75 -13.89 -15.10
N ARG A 154 -0.63 -14.26 -16.38
CA ARG A 154 0.39 -13.80 -17.32
C ARG A 154 -0.15 -12.71 -18.25
N LEU A 155 -1.25 -13.02 -18.92
CA LEU A 155 -1.91 -12.09 -19.82
C LEU A 155 -2.98 -11.26 -19.08
N PRO A 156 -3.31 -10.08 -19.56
CA PRO A 156 -4.41 -9.29 -19.00
C PRO A 156 -5.71 -10.11 -18.93
N GLY A 157 -6.41 -10.06 -17.78
CA GLY A 157 -7.66 -10.76 -17.56
C GLY A 157 -7.53 -12.20 -17.06
N GLU A 158 -6.37 -12.85 -17.14
CA GLU A 158 -6.21 -14.23 -16.63
C GLU A 158 -6.45 -14.32 -15.12
N ALA A 159 -6.08 -13.30 -14.36
CA ALA A 159 -6.29 -13.29 -12.92
C ALA A 159 -7.77 -13.38 -12.52
N ALA A 160 -8.68 -12.89 -13.37
CA ALA A 160 -10.12 -13.00 -13.15
C ALA A 160 -10.64 -14.44 -13.23
N GLN A 161 -9.86 -15.37 -13.77
CA GLN A 161 -10.18 -16.80 -13.85
C GLN A 161 -9.71 -17.56 -12.61
N GLY A 162 -8.88 -16.96 -11.75
CA GLY A 162 -8.29 -17.56 -10.57
C GLY A 162 -9.19 -17.46 -9.34
N ALA A 163 -10.09 -18.43 -9.13
CA ALA A 163 -11.08 -18.42 -8.06
C ALA A 163 -10.46 -18.22 -6.67
N GLU A 164 -9.35 -18.90 -6.36
CA GLU A 164 -8.65 -18.79 -5.08
C GLU A 164 -8.04 -17.40 -4.88
N GLY A 165 -7.38 -16.84 -5.91
CA GLY A 165 -6.81 -15.50 -5.86
C GLY A 165 -7.87 -14.43 -5.63
N LEU A 166 -8.99 -14.49 -6.35
CA LEU A 166 -10.12 -13.58 -6.14
C LEU A 166 -10.75 -13.74 -4.75
N GLN A 167 -10.89 -14.97 -4.26
CA GLN A 167 -11.37 -15.22 -2.90
C GLN A 167 -10.40 -14.60 -1.86
N THR A 168 -9.10 -14.74 -2.07
CA THR A 168 -8.06 -14.11 -1.23
C THR A 168 -8.23 -12.60 -1.20
N MET A 169 -8.46 -11.95 -2.35
CA MET A 169 -8.70 -10.50 -2.41
C MET A 169 -9.98 -10.08 -1.68
N ARG A 170 -11.07 -10.84 -1.82
CA ARG A 170 -12.31 -10.56 -1.08
C ARG A 170 -12.13 -10.68 0.43
N THR A 171 -11.44 -11.73 0.88
CA THR A 171 -11.16 -11.94 2.32
C THR A 171 -10.26 -10.83 2.86
N LEU A 172 -9.20 -10.46 2.12
CA LEU A 172 -8.32 -9.35 2.47
C LEU A 172 -9.10 -8.04 2.65
N ALA A 173 -9.96 -7.73 1.67
CA ALA A 173 -10.74 -6.49 1.70
C ALA A 173 -11.74 -6.46 2.88
N ARG A 174 -12.41 -7.57 3.20
CA ARG A 174 -13.29 -7.66 4.38
C ARG A 174 -12.52 -7.50 5.68
N ASN A 175 -11.38 -8.18 5.82
CA ASN A 175 -10.52 -8.06 7.00
C ASN A 175 -10.00 -6.64 7.17
N MET A 176 -9.56 -6.01 6.07
CA MET A 176 -9.12 -4.62 6.08
C MET A 176 -10.25 -3.65 6.46
N ALA A 177 -11.46 -3.83 5.91
CA ALA A 177 -12.63 -3.03 6.25
C ALA A 177 -12.99 -3.16 7.74
N PHE A 178 -12.93 -4.38 8.28
CA PHE A 178 -13.15 -4.62 9.71
C PHE A 178 -12.11 -3.90 10.57
N LEU A 179 -10.83 -3.99 10.22
CA LEU A 179 -9.75 -3.32 10.95
C LEU A 179 -9.92 -1.79 10.92
N VAL A 180 -10.19 -1.21 9.76
CA VAL A 180 -10.39 0.24 9.62
C VAL A 180 -11.55 0.73 10.48
N LYS A 181 -12.69 0.03 10.44
CA LYS A 181 -13.87 0.34 11.26
C LYS A 181 -13.58 0.18 12.76
N SER A 182 -12.89 -0.89 13.14
CA SER A 182 -12.52 -1.19 14.54
C SER A 182 -11.56 -0.14 15.10
N ILE A 183 -10.56 0.27 14.31
CA ILE A 183 -9.60 1.30 14.70
C ILE A 183 -10.31 2.66 14.85
N ALA A 184 -11.23 2.99 13.96
CA ALA A 184 -12.03 4.23 14.07
C ALA A 184 -12.85 4.26 15.35
N LEU A 185 -13.56 3.18 15.68
CA LEU A 185 -14.30 3.02 16.93
C LEU A 185 -13.39 3.04 18.16
N GLY A 186 -12.26 2.35 18.09
CA GLY A 186 -11.26 2.33 19.17
C GLY A 186 -10.68 3.72 19.43
N ARG A 187 -10.36 4.46 18.37
CA ARG A 187 -9.89 5.84 18.46
C ARG A 187 -10.91 6.77 19.12
N GLU A 188 -12.17 6.66 18.75
CA GLU A 188 -13.24 7.45 19.32
C GLU A 188 -13.42 7.18 20.82
N LYS A 189 -13.38 5.90 21.22
CA LYS A 189 -13.66 5.48 22.59
C LYS A 189 -12.49 5.58 23.55
N TYR A 190 -11.28 5.25 23.08
CA TYR A 190 -10.09 5.07 23.92
C TYR A 190 -8.92 6.01 23.56
N GLY A 191 -8.99 6.72 22.44
CA GLY A 191 -7.85 7.38 21.84
C GLY A 191 -6.94 6.39 21.09
N LEU A 192 -5.88 6.91 20.50
CA LEU A 192 -4.80 6.06 19.95
C LEU A 192 -3.82 5.69 21.05
N PRO A 193 -3.07 4.57 20.90
CA PRO A 193 -1.99 4.23 21.80
C PRO A 193 -0.99 5.38 21.99
N GLU A 194 -0.59 5.63 23.22
CA GLU A 194 0.47 6.59 23.52
C GLU A 194 1.77 6.20 22.82
N ARG A 195 2.49 7.19 22.33
CA ARG A 195 3.77 7.01 21.65
C ARG A 195 4.88 7.62 22.48
N GLU A 196 5.87 6.81 22.78
CA GLU A 196 7.11 7.30 23.37
C GLU A 196 7.95 8.05 22.33
N GLU A 197 8.77 8.99 22.80
CA GLU A 197 9.79 9.62 21.95
C GLU A 197 10.81 8.56 21.47
N PRO A 198 11.06 8.47 20.15
CA PRO A 198 11.92 7.42 19.60
C PRO A 198 13.37 7.56 20.06
N LEU A 199 13.88 6.56 20.77
CA LEU A 199 15.31 6.44 21.04
C LEU A 199 16.01 5.97 19.77
N ARG A 200 17.09 6.67 19.40
CA ARG A 200 17.87 6.36 18.19
C ARG A 200 19.25 5.86 18.58
N THR A 201 19.55 4.62 18.21
CA THR A 201 20.87 4.05 18.38
C THR A 201 21.77 4.41 17.21
N HIS A 202 22.90 5.03 17.50
CA HIS A 202 23.98 5.27 16.55
C HIS A 202 25.03 4.18 16.70
N PHE A 203 25.28 3.38 15.66
CA PHE A 203 26.28 2.31 15.68
C PHE A 203 27.69 2.79 15.34
N ILE A 204 27.83 4.01 14.79
CA ILE A 204 29.11 4.68 14.52
C ILE A 204 29.28 5.77 15.56
N ARG A 205 30.37 5.66 16.35
CA ARG A 205 30.76 6.62 17.39
C ARG A 205 31.91 7.47 16.93
#